data_3ef2984dd62c7fb1fc001a056ce5a650
#
_entry.id   3ef2984dd62c7fb1fc001a056ce5a650
#
_cell.length_a   1.000
_cell.length_b   1.000
_cell.length_c   1.000
_cell.angle_alpha   90.00
_cell.angle_beta   90.00
_cell.angle_gamma   90.00
#
_symmetry.space_group_name_H-M   'P 1'
#
loop_
_entity.id
_entity.type
_entity.pdbx_description
1 polymer ?
#
loop_
_entity_poly.entity_id
_entity_poly.type
_entity_poly.pdbx_seq_one_letter_code
_entity_poly.pdbx_strand_id
1 'polypeptide(L)'
;AARKGIISGFADGKFKPGQTVTAGQAVTILMRGLGYKDEDMGGVWPQSYMAEAQTNGLLKSTGITSAYAGLTRAQAAKLFLNLFEAKHGKSETLLFNYNVGKDEVYLTAVDGGKGTMTAGGKTYTMAHPVASPSLIGSKGKAVLNSAGEILTFLPITGSNGVSNAAVIIGANGSVAGLDSLAGSTSYNIYKNGSPATAADLKRYDVATYASATNSIIVSDTRVSVYYEDCKPSPSSPATITVLGGKELNVLPTAVDSLSKLKPGKQIVLLLTADGQVVGAEDANNTGARGNAMAVVSEKGDVQLVCGGALLNIGTA
;
A
#
# COMPACT_ATOMS: atom_id res chain seq x y z
N ALA A 1 8.02 -24.23 -9.52
CA ALA A 1 8.09 -24.56 -8.09
C ALA A 1 8.40 -26.05 -7.89
N ALA A 2 7.63 -27.00 -8.47
CA ALA A 2 7.88 -28.45 -8.33
C ALA A 2 9.27 -28.87 -8.85
N ARG A 3 9.66 -28.44 -10.07
CA ARG A 3 10.97 -28.73 -10.64
C ARG A 3 12.15 -28.24 -9.79
N LYS A 4 11.94 -27.23 -8.96
CA LYS A 4 12.95 -26.67 -8.03
C LYS A 4 12.84 -27.25 -6.62
N GLY A 5 12.02 -28.28 -6.37
CA GLY A 5 11.82 -28.89 -5.06
C GLY A 5 11.10 -28.01 -4.02
N ILE A 6 10.58 -26.83 -4.43
CA ILE A 6 9.89 -25.92 -3.50
C ILE A 6 8.53 -26.48 -3.09
N ILE A 7 7.83 -27.16 -4.00
CA ILE A 7 6.54 -27.80 -3.78
C ILE A 7 6.63 -29.26 -4.22
N SER A 8 6.23 -30.17 -3.33
CA SER A 8 6.29 -31.63 -3.59
C SER A 8 4.91 -32.27 -3.82
N GLY A 9 3.81 -31.55 -3.56
CA GLY A 9 2.47 -32.13 -3.57
C GLY A 9 2.18 -32.96 -2.33
N PHE A 10 1.17 -33.84 -2.41
CA PHE A 10 0.75 -34.72 -1.32
C PHE A 10 1.23 -36.15 -1.53
N ALA A 11 1.19 -36.98 -0.48
CA ALA A 11 1.62 -38.38 -0.52
C ALA A 11 0.83 -39.24 -1.55
N ASP A 12 -0.39 -38.81 -1.92
CA ASP A 12 -1.20 -39.44 -2.95
C ASP A 12 -0.86 -39.00 -4.37
N GLY A 13 0.24 -38.27 -4.54
CA GLY A 13 0.71 -37.73 -5.83
C GLY A 13 -0.11 -36.56 -6.39
N LYS A 14 -1.11 -36.05 -5.67
CA LYS A 14 -1.99 -34.98 -6.10
C LYS A 14 -1.52 -33.62 -5.58
N PHE A 15 -1.85 -32.54 -6.30
CA PHE A 15 -1.53 -31.17 -5.90
C PHE A 15 -2.63 -30.53 -5.04
N LYS A 16 -3.90 -30.89 -5.21
CA LYS A 16 -5.07 -30.42 -4.44
C LYS A 16 -5.18 -28.89 -4.36
N PRO A 17 -5.37 -28.18 -5.47
CA PRO A 17 -5.33 -26.72 -5.51
C PRO A 17 -6.46 -26.03 -4.71
N GLY A 18 -7.57 -26.73 -4.46
CA GLY A 18 -8.68 -26.23 -3.65
C GLY A 18 -8.53 -26.42 -2.13
N GLN A 19 -7.43 -27.02 -1.67
CA GLN A 19 -7.24 -27.25 -0.25
C GLN A 19 -6.63 -26.01 0.43
N THR A 20 -7.18 -25.63 1.58
CA THR A 20 -6.62 -24.55 2.41
C THR A 20 -5.17 -24.87 2.79
N VAL A 21 -4.27 -23.92 2.57
CA VAL A 21 -2.86 -24.02 2.95
C VAL A 21 -2.72 -23.73 4.43
N THR A 22 -2.10 -24.65 5.18
CA THR A 22 -1.78 -24.42 6.59
C THR A 22 -0.53 -23.55 6.75
N ALA A 23 -0.36 -22.94 7.94
CA ALA A 23 0.82 -22.14 8.25
C ALA A 23 2.13 -22.95 8.09
N GLY A 24 2.17 -24.19 8.55
CA GLY A 24 3.33 -25.07 8.39
C GLY A 24 3.66 -25.36 6.94
N GLN A 25 2.65 -25.61 6.10
CA GLN A 25 2.85 -25.81 4.65
C GLN A 25 3.40 -24.54 3.98
N ALA A 26 2.81 -23.38 4.26
CA ALA A 26 3.27 -22.11 3.70
C ALA A 26 4.70 -21.80 4.13
N VAL A 27 5.01 -21.91 5.41
CA VAL A 27 6.36 -21.70 5.94
C VAL A 27 7.36 -22.66 5.26
N THR A 28 7.02 -23.94 5.13
CA THR A 28 7.89 -24.92 4.43
C THR A 28 8.17 -24.50 3.00
N ILE A 29 7.14 -24.06 2.25
CA ILE A 29 7.30 -23.59 0.87
C ILE A 29 8.26 -22.37 0.82
N LEU A 30 8.07 -21.40 1.70
CA LEU A 30 8.90 -20.20 1.75
C LEU A 30 10.35 -20.51 2.17
N MET A 31 10.54 -21.38 3.17
CA MET A 31 11.87 -21.82 3.61
C MET A 31 12.62 -22.58 2.52
N ARG A 32 11.94 -23.47 1.79
CA ARG A 32 12.53 -24.13 0.61
C ARG A 32 12.84 -23.11 -0.51
N GLY A 33 12.01 -22.08 -0.66
CA GLY A 33 12.30 -20.93 -1.54
C GLY A 33 13.55 -20.16 -1.12
N LEU A 34 13.84 -20.07 0.18
CA LEU A 34 15.06 -19.53 0.77
C LEU A 34 16.27 -20.48 0.66
N GLY A 35 16.14 -21.66 0.05
CA GLY A 35 17.21 -22.60 -0.16
C GLY A 35 17.44 -23.59 0.98
N TYR A 36 16.60 -23.59 2.01
CA TYR A 36 16.62 -24.62 3.04
C TYR A 36 16.09 -25.95 2.49
N LYS A 37 16.73 -27.06 2.83
CA LYS A 37 16.34 -28.38 2.39
C LYS A 37 15.83 -29.20 3.57
N ASP A 38 15.01 -30.22 3.27
CA ASP A 38 14.46 -31.12 4.29
C ASP A 38 15.57 -31.82 5.10
N GLU A 39 16.70 -32.15 4.45
CA GLU A 39 17.89 -32.73 5.09
C GLU A 39 18.58 -31.81 6.10
N ASP A 40 18.43 -30.48 5.93
CA ASP A 40 19.01 -29.48 6.82
C ASP A 40 18.14 -29.26 8.08
N MET A 41 16.87 -29.65 8.01
CA MET A 41 15.86 -29.30 8.99
C MET A 41 15.80 -30.24 10.17
N GLY A 42 16.57 -31.11 10.45
CA GLY A 42 16.50 -32.08 11.59
C GLY A 42 15.20 -32.01 12.40
N GLY A 43 14.65 -33.13 12.83
CA GLY A 43 13.41 -33.14 13.62
C GLY A 43 12.13 -33.41 12.80
N VAL A 44 10.98 -33.09 13.41
CA VAL A 44 9.66 -33.49 12.89
C VAL A 44 9.01 -32.31 12.11
N TRP A 45 8.54 -32.63 10.93
CA TRP A 45 7.72 -31.68 10.15
C TRP A 45 6.35 -31.48 10.80
N PRO A 46 5.78 -30.25 10.85
CA PRO A 46 6.32 -28.98 10.34
C PRO A 46 7.12 -28.20 11.39
N GLN A 47 7.30 -28.72 12.61
CA GLN A 47 7.87 -27.97 13.74
C GLN A 47 9.31 -27.51 13.50
N SER A 48 10.12 -28.32 12.84
CA SER A 48 11.49 -27.95 12.50
C SER A 48 11.54 -26.71 11.58
N TYR A 49 10.69 -26.67 10.57
CA TYR A 49 10.56 -25.52 9.70
C TYR A 49 10.04 -24.27 10.41
N MET A 50 9.06 -24.44 11.33
CA MET A 50 8.53 -23.33 12.12
C MET A 50 9.60 -22.75 13.07
N ALA A 51 10.40 -23.60 13.70
CA ALA A 51 11.48 -23.16 14.60
C ALA A 51 12.55 -22.37 13.83
N GLU A 52 13.01 -22.87 12.68
CA GLU A 52 13.98 -22.18 11.85
C GLU A 52 13.40 -20.86 11.27
N ALA A 53 12.15 -20.88 10.86
CA ALA A 53 11.47 -19.68 10.39
C ALA A 53 11.31 -18.59 11.47
N GLN A 54 11.21 -19.00 12.72
CA GLN A 54 11.24 -18.07 13.86
C GLN A 54 12.65 -17.47 14.04
N THR A 55 13.68 -18.29 13.92
CA THR A 55 15.08 -17.88 14.08
C THR A 55 15.52 -16.91 12.99
N ASN A 56 15.14 -17.15 11.73
CA ASN A 56 15.51 -16.27 10.60
C ASN A 56 14.60 -15.07 10.41
N GLY A 57 13.59 -14.89 11.27
CA GLY A 57 12.71 -13.74 11.27
C GLY A 57 11.48 -13.83 10.34
N LEU A 58 11.29 -14.94 9.62
CA LEU A 58 10.16 -15.12 8.70
C LEU A 58 8.81 -15.03 9.43
N LEU A 59 8.73 -15.50 10.69
CA LEU A 59 7.51 -15.45 11.51
C LEU A 59 7.32 -14.15 12.30
N LYS A 60 8.24 -13.19 12.21
CA LYS A 60 8.19 -11.94 12.97
C LYS A 60 6.86 -11.20 12.74
N SER A 61 6.13 -10.95 13.84
CA SER A 61 4.87 -10.18 13.85
C SER A 61 3.78 -10.73 12.91
N THR A 62 3.78 -12.02 12.60
CA THR A 62 2.74 -12.66 11.76
C THR A 62 1.49 -13.03 12.55
N GLY A 63 1.58 -13.17 13.89
CA GLY A 63 0.50 -13.69 14.73
C GLY A 63 0.19 -15.18 14.49
N ILE A 64 1.09 -15.93 13.85
CA ILE A 64 0.94 -17.37 13.64
C ILE A 64 1.34 -18.10 14.93
N THR A 65 0.37 -18.80 15.54
CA THR A 65 0.57 -19.55 16.79
C THR A 65 0.48 -21.06 16.60
N SER A 66 -0.05 -21.53 15.46
CA SER A 66 -0.20 -22.96 15.14
C SER A 66 0.22 -23.25 13.71
N ALA A 67 1.06 -24.26 13.54
CA ALA A 67 1.48 -24.74 12.22
C ALA A 67 0.34 -25.40 11.43
N TYR A 68 -0.67 -25.89 12.11
CA TYR A 68 -1.79 -26.64 11.51
C TYR A 68 -3.00 -25.79 11.17
N ALA A 69 -3.03 -24.54 11.64
CA ALA A 69 -4.10 -23.60 11.29
C ALA A 69 -3.98 -23.13 9.83
N GLY A 70 -5.11 -22.92 9.19
CA GLY A 70 -5.16 -22.25 7.88
C GLY A 70 -4.65 -20.81 7.97
N LEU A 71 -3.95 -20.35 6.96
CA LEU A 71 -3.46 -18.97 6.89
C LEU A 71 -4.56 -17.98 6.56
N THR A 72 -4.57 -16.87 7.27
CA THR A 72 -5.31 -15.69 6.85
C THR A 72 -4.54 -14.91 5.77
N ARG A 73 -5.24 -14.11 4.98
CA ARG A 73 -4.60 -13.22 3.97
C ARG A 73 -3.59 -12.26 4.61
N ALA A 74 -3.90 -11.72 5.80
CA ALA A 74 -3.00 -10.84 6.54
C ALA A 74 -1.71 -11.55 6.96
N GLN A 75 -1.82 -12.77 7.48
CA GLN A 75 -0.65 -13.59 7.83
C GLN A 75 0.21 -13.93 6.61
N ALA A 76 -0.42 -14.30 5.50
CA ALA A 76 0.29 -14.57 4.24
C ALA A 76 1.03 -13.31 3.74
N ALA A 77 0.37 -12.15 3.72
CA ALA A 77 1.01 -10.89 3.32
C ALA A 77 2.21 -10.54 4.21
N LYS A 78 2.08 -10.75 5.54
CA LYS A 78 3.19 -10.51 6.48
C LYS A 78 4.35 -11.48 6.29
N LEU A 79 4.07 -12.76 6.01
CA LEU A 79 5.10 -13.74 5.65
C LEU A 79 5.86 -13.32 4.38
N PHE A 80 5.17 -12.88 3.34
CA PHE A 80 5.82 -12.39 2.11
C PHE A 80 6.66 -11.14 2.37
N LEU A 81 6.19 -10.20 3.19
CA LEU A 81 6.99 -9.04 3.58
C LEU A 81 8.28 -9.46 4.31
N ASN A 82 8.16 -10.34 5.31
CA ASN A 82 9.31 -10.83 6.07
C ASN A 82 10.28 -11.63 5.18
N LEU A 83 9.78 -12.28 4.15
CA LEU A 83 10.59 -13.07 3.21
C LEU A 83 11.67 -12.21 2.50
N PHE A 84 11.39 -10.93 2.22
CA PHE A 84 12.36 -10.02 1.63
C PHE A 84 13.54 -9.69 2.56
N GLU A 85 13.34 -9.82 3.87
CA GLU A 85 14.37 -9.57 4.89
C GLU A 85 15.02 -10.86 5.40
N ALA A 86 14.45 -12.02 5.07
CA ALA A 86 14.93 -13.31 5.52
C ALA A 86 16.23 -13.72 4.82
N LYS A 87 17.13 -14.37 5.57
CA LYS A 87 18.38 -14.87 5.02
C LYS A 87 18.15 -16.11 4.16
N HIS A 88 18.88 -16.20 3.06
CA HIS A 88 18.85 -17.34 2.15
C HIS A 88 19.70 -18.50 2.68
N GLY A 89 19.07 -19.55 3.19
CA GLY A 89 19.75 -20.73 3.73
C GLY A 89 20.79 -20.35 4.79
N LYS A 90 21.97 -20.92 4.69
CA LYS A 90 23.13 -20.59 5.53
C LYS A 90 23.96 -19.41 4.98
N SER A 91 23.55 -18.84 3.85
CA SER A 91 24.20 -17.69 3.22
C SER A 91 23.60 -16.39 3.75
N GLU A 92 24.39 -15.33 3.77
CA GLU A 92 23.90 -13.99 4.15
C GLU A 92 23.22 -13.27 2.99
N THR A 93 23.04 -13.91 1.84
CA THR A 93 22.40 -13.33 0.68
C THR A 93 20.89 -13.37 0.80
N LEU A 94 20.27 -12.27 0.42
CA LEU A 94 18.83 -12.12 0.36
C LEU A 94 18.23 -12.90 -0.81
N LEU A 95 16.94 -13.16 -0.72
CA LEU A 95 16.15 -13.97 -1.61
C LEU A 95 16.36 -13.65 -3.11
N PHE A 96 16.51 -14.68 -3.93
CA PHE A 96 16.35 -14.66 -5.41
C PHE A 96 17.19 -13.64 -6.19
N ASN A 97 18.37 -13.28 -5.74
CA ASN A 97 19.21 -12.25 -6.37
C ASN A 97 18.58 -10.84 -6.34
N TYR A 98 17.56 -10.62 -5.54
CA TYR A 98 17.06 -9.26 -5.30
C TYR A 98 17.99 -8.55 -4.33
N ASN A 99 18.44 -7.38 -4.74
CA ASN A 99 19.21 -6.52 -3.88
C ASN A 99 18.24 -5.63 -3.10
N VAL A 100 17.89 -6.03 -1.87
CA VAL A 100 17.22 -5.09 -0.95
C VAL A 100 18.29 -4.15 -0.44
N GLY A 101 18.15 -2.86 -0.69
CA GLY A 101 19.09 -1.85 -0.21
C GLY A 101 19.31 -2.00 1.30
N LYS A 102 20.56 -2.00 1.73
CA LYS A 102 20.93 -2.08 3.17
C LYS A 102 20.42 -0.87 3.92
N ASP A 103 20.40 0.29 3.26
CA ASP A 103 20.06 1.55 3.85
C ASP A 103 18.57 1.85 3.72
N GLU A 104 18.01 2.39 4.79
CA GLU A 104 16.68 2.96 4.79
C GLU A 104 16.76 4.36 4.20
N VAL A 105 16.09 4.56 3.09
CA VAL A 105 16.09 5.80 2.32
C VAL A 105 14.68 6.36 2.18
N TYR A 106 14.57 7.65 1.88
CA TYR A 106 13.29 8.25 1.54
C TYR A 106 13.00 8.10 0.05
N LEU A 107 11.76 7.69 -0.27
CA LEU A 107 11.22 7.76 -1.62
C LEU A 107 10.84 9.22 -1.91
N THR A 108 11.54 9.85 -2.84
CA THR A 108 11.39 11.29 -3.11
C THR A 108 10.59 11.59 -4.37
N ALA A 109 10.57 10.68 -5.33
CA ALA A 109 9.81 10.85 -6.57
C ALA A 109 9.39 9.52 -7.16
N VAL A 110 8.23 9.52 -7.84
CA VAL A 110 7.75 8.45 -8.71
C VAL A 110 7.21 9.12 -9.97
N ASP A 111 7.75 8.76 -11.12
CA ASP A 111 7.31 9.25 -12.43
C ASP A 111 6.82 8.06 -13.26
N GLY A 112 5.51 7.85 -13.26
CA GLY A 112 4.88 6.75 -14.00
C GLY A 112 4.99 6.92 -15.52
N GLY A 113 5.06 8.15 -16.02
CA GLY A 113 5.20 8.46 -17.44
C GLY A 113 6.59 8.13 -17.98
N LYS A 114 7.62 8.37 -17.18
CA LYS A 114 9.01 8.02 -17.50
C LYS A 114 9.41 6.63 -17.03
N GLY A 115 8.57 5.95 -16.24
CA GLY A 115 8.89 4.66 -15.65
C GLY A 115 10.07 4.74 -14.66
N THR A 116 10.17 5.82 -13.87
CA THR A 116 11.29 6.00 -12.94
C THR A 116 10.82 6.24 -11.49
N MET A 117 11.67 5.86 -10.55
CA MET A 117 11.48 6.06 -9.12
C MET A 117 12.78 6.56 -8.48
N THR A 118 12.70 7.61 -7.67
CA THR A 118 13.87 8.18 -6.99
C THR A 118 13.80 7.90 -5.50
N ALA A 119 14.81 7.22 -4.98
CA ALA A 119 14.93 6.89 -3.58
C ALA A 119 16.38 7.07 -3.10
N GLY A 120 16.57 7.71 -1.96
CA GLY A 120 17.90 8.00 -1.40
C GLY A 120 18.80 8.83 -2.33
N GLY A 121 18.21 9.74 -3.09
CA GLY A 121 18.95 10.58 -4.05
C GLY A 121 19.34 9.88 -5.36
N LYS A 122 18.98 8.59 -5.53
CA LYS A 122 19.27 7.83 -6.74
C LYS A 122 17.97 7.54 -7.51
N THR A 123 17.99 7.80 -8.80
CA THR A 123 16.89 7.48 -9.71
C THR A 123 17.10 6.11 -10.34
N TYR A 124 16.07 5.28 -10.27
CA TYR A 124 16.03 3.93 -10.80
C TYR A 124 14.98 3.84 -11.91
N THR A 125 15.24 3.05 -12.94
CA THR A 125 14.20 2.60 -13.87
C THR A 125 13.31 1.58 -13.15
N MET A 126 12.01 1.65 -13.33
CA MET A 126 11.07 0.66 -12.78
C MET A 126 11.05 -0.59 -13.69
N ALA A 127 11.23 -1.76 -13.10
CA ALA A 127 11.13 -3.03 -13.82
C ALA A 127 9.70 -3.26 -14.36
N HIS A 128 8.72 -2.77 -13.62
CA HIS A 128 7.31 -2.70 -14.02
C HIS A 128 6.78 -1.33 -13.63
N PRO A 129 6.06 -0.63 -14.50
CA PRO A 129 5.55 0.72 -14.21
C PRO A 129 4.37 0.67 -13.23
N VAL A 130 4.56 0.08 -12.06
CA VAL A 130 3.61 0.10 -10.94
C VAL A 130 4.03 1.22 -10.00
N ALA A 131 3.59 2.42 -10.29
CA ALA A 131 3.81 3.55 -9.42
C ALA A 131 2.82 3.51 -8.25
N SER A 132 3.32 3.60 -7.02
CA SER A 132 2.53 3.95 -5.83
C SER A 132 2.92 5.35 -5.39
N PRO A 133 2.28 6.40 -5.93
CA PRO A 133 2.58 7.78 -5.56
C PRO A 133 2.31 8.07 -4.09
N SER A 134 1.42 7.31 -3.45
CA SER A 134 1.15 7.38 -2.03
C SER A 134 2.36 7.06 -1.13
N LEU A 135 3.41 6.45 -1.68
CA LEU A 135 4.64 6.15 -0.95
C LEU A 135 5.65 7.30 -0.98
N ILE A 136 5.45 8.34 -1.77
CA ILE A 136 6.35 9.52 -1.78
C ILE A 136 6.37 10.13 -0.39
N GLY A 137 7.58 10.40 0.12
CA GLY A 137 7.81 10.87 1.50
C GLY A 137 7.99 9.74 2.52
N SER A 138 7.71 8.49 2.15
CA SER A 138 7.93 7.35 3.05
C SER A 138 9.41 7.02 3.16
N LYS A 139 9.83 6.64 4.38
CA LYS A 139 11.13 6.00 4.63
C LYS A 139 11.00 4.50 4.42
N GLY A 140 11.94 3.88 3.74
CA GLY A 140 11.87 2.47 3.42
C GLY A 140 13.08 1.94 2.69
N LYS A 141 12.95 0.79 2.06
CA LYS A 141 14.01 0.12 1.33
C LYS A 141 13.62 -0.10 -0.14
N ALA A 142 14.53 0.21 -1.05
CA ALA A 142 14.38 -0.11 -2.46
C ALA A 142 14.69 -1.60 -2.71
N VAL A 143 13.83 -2.29 -3.44
CA VAL A 143 14.03 -3.67 -3.87
C VAL A 143 14.38 -3.67 -5.35
N LEU A 144 15.58 -4.16 -5.68
CA LEU A 144 16.11 -4.14 -7.03
C LEU A 144 16.20 -5.56 -7.59
N ASN A 145 16.03 -5.70 -8.91
CA ASN A 145 16.37 -6.92 -9.62
C ASN A 145 17.89 -6.98 -9.94
N SER A 146 18.33 -8.07 -10.58
CA SER A 146 19.73 -8.25 -10.97
C SER A 146 20.23 -7.25 -12.02
N ALA A 147 19.33 -6.60 -12.78
CA ALA A 147 19.64 -5.54 -13.72
C ALA A 147 19.77 -4.15 -13.04
N GLY A 148 19.49 -4.05 -11.75
CA GLY A 148 19.51 -2.79 -11.00
C GLY A 148 18.25 -1.94 -11.17
N GLU A 149 17.20 -2.51 -11.78
CA GLU A 149 15.90 -1.84 -11.87
C GLU A 149 15.12 -2.02 -10.57
N ILE A 150 14.33 -1.00 -10.19
CA ILE A 150 13.50 -1.08 -9.00
C ILE A 150 12.23 -1.89 -9.27
N LEU A 151 12.02 -2.94 -8.46
CA LEU A 151 10.83 -3.78 -8.49
C LEU A 151 9.72 -3.20 -7.62
N THR A 152 10.09 -2.71 -6.45
CA THR A 152 9.17 -2.10 -5.49
C THR A 152 9.93 -1.30 -4.43
N PHE A 153 9.20 -0.50 -3.67
CA PHE A 153 9.69 0.18 -2.48
C PHE A 153 8.93 -0.35 -1.26
N LEU A 154 9.65 -0.83 -0.26
CA LEU A 154 9.10 -1.37 0.99
C LEU A 154 9.11 -0.28 2.06
N PRO A 155 7.98 0.37 2.37
CA PRO A 155 7.94 1.38 3.41
C PRO A 155 8.08 0.74 4.79
N ILE A 156 8.75 1.45 5.70
CA ILE A 156 8.77 1.11 7.11
C ILE A 156 7.45 1.60 7.73
N THR A 157 6.73 0.69 8.37
CA THR A 157 5.43 0.97 8.99
C THR A 157 5.54 2.11 10.01
N GLY A 158 4.74 3.16 9.86
CA GLY A 158 4.64 4.28 10.78
C GLY A 158 5.53 5.49 10.47
N SER A 159 6.21 5.54 9.33
CA SER A 159 7.15 6.61 9.00
C SER A 159 6.89 7.36 7.70
N ASN A 160 5.61 7.48 7.28
CA ASN A 160 5.34 8.23 6.04
C ASN A 160 5.64 9.73 6.16
N GLY A 161 5.90 10.28 7.36
CA GLY A 161 6.20 11.71 7.50
C GLY A 161 5.14 12.66 6.92
N VAL A 162 4.04 12.12 6.40
CA VAL A 162 2.94 12.89 5.81
C VAL A 162 2.10 13.48 6.92
N SER A 163 1.88 14.78 6.87
CA SER A 163 1.06 15.50 7.83
C SER A 163 -0.39 15.01 7.79
N ASN A 164 -1.03 14.91 8.95
CA ASN A 164 -2.49 14.75 9.05
C ASN A 164 -3.25 16.02 8.65
N ALA A 165 -2.55 17.11 8.35
CA ALA A 165 -3.14 18.30 7.76
C ALA A 165 -3.21 18.16 6.24
N ALA A 166 -4.30 18.63 5.67
CA ALA A 166 -4.52 18.63 4.22
C ALA A 166 -5.19 19.92 3.77
N VAL A 167 -4.97 20.28 2.51
CA VAL A 167 -5.60 21.43 1.86
C VAL A 167 -6.33 20.96 0.62
N ILE A 168 -7.59 21.38 0.46
CA ILE A 168 -8.36 21.18 -0.77
C ILE A 168 -8.14 22.39 -1.66
N ILE A 169 -7.68 22.16 -2.89
CA ILE A 169 -7.46 23.22 -3.87
C ILE A 169 -8.81 23.85 -4.25
N GLY A 170 -8.88 25.16 -4.10
CA GLY A 170 -10.10 25.95 -4.32
C GLY A 170 -10.48 26.14 -5.77
N ALA A 171 -11.45 27.03 -5.99
CA ALA A 171 -11.87 27.43 -7.34
C ALA A 171 -10.68 28.00 -8.14
N ASN A 172 -10.68 27.73 -9.44
CA ASN A 172 -9.64 28.20 -10.38
C ASN A 172 -8.21 27.73 -10.03
N GLY A 173 -8.05 26.60 -9.32
CA GLY A 173 -6.74 26.08 -8.94
C GLY A 173 -6.02 26.94 -7.89
N SER A 174 -6.75 27.70 -7.09
CA SER A 174 -6.16 28.50 -6.01
C SER A 174 -5.33 27.61 -5.07
N VAL A 175 -4.05 27.91 -4.97
CA VAL A 175 -3.08 27.18 -4.14
C VAL A 175 -2.87 27.82 -2.76
N ALA A 176 -3.78 28.73 -2.38
CA ALA A 176 -3.73 29.35 -1.05
C ALA A 176 -3.71 28.26 0.05
N GLY A 177 -2.80 28.40 0.96
CA GLY A 177 -2.63 27.45 2.06
C GLY A 177 -1.53 26.41 1.86
N LEU A 178 -0.96 26.22 0.65
CA LEU A 178 0.17 25.31 0.46
C LEU A 178 1.40 25.74 1.23
N ASP A 179 1.72 27.01 1.22
CA ASP A 179 2.84 27.58 1.97
C ASP A 179 2.65 27.38 3.48
N SER A 180 1.42 27.59 3.98
CA SER A 180 1.08 27.32 5.38
C SER A 180 1.16 25.83 5.70
N LEU A 181 0.73 24.96 4.79
CA LEU A 181 0.79 23.50 4.94
C LEU A 181 2.24 23.02 5.03
N ALA A 182 3.12 23.58 4.19
CA ALA A 182 4.55 23.25 4.17
C ALA A 182 5.38 23.99 5.25
N GLY A 183 4.86 25.08 5.79
CA GLY A 183 5.64 25.99 6.63
C GLY A 183 6.80 26.70 5.89
N SER A 184 6.72 26.76 4.57
CA SER A 184 7.76 27.27 3.66
C SER A 184 7.14 27.66 2.32
N THR A 185 7.79 28.56 1.59
CA THR A 185 7.45 28.89 0.20
C THR A 185 8.28 28.11 -0.82
N SER A 186 9.21 27.27 -0.34
CA SER A 186 10.08 26.44 -1.19
C SER A 186 9.84 24.96 -0.90
N TYR A 187 9.21 24.27 -1.81
CA TYR A 187 8.90 22.83 -1.76
C TYR A 187 8.72 22.26 -3.17
N ASN A 188 8.85 20.94 -3.29
CA ASN A 188 8.51 20.26 -4.53
C ASN A 188 7.03 19.91 -4.54
N ILE A 189 6.41 19.87 -5.71
CA ILE A 189 5.01 19.42 -5.89
C ILE A 189 5.01 18.16 -6.73
N TYR A 190 4.29 17.13 -6.24
CA TYR A 190 4.01 15.90 -6.98
C TYR A 190 2.50 15.68 -7.04
N LYS A 191 1.96 15.56 -8.25
CA LYS A 191 0.55 15.25 -8.46
C LYS A 191 0.41 13.84 -9.04
N ASN A 192 -0.33 12.99 -8.34
CA ASN A 192 -0.52 11.58 -8.71
C ASN A 192 0.81 10.86 -8.98
N GLY A 193 1.85 11.20 -8.21
CA GLY A 193 3.19 10.62 -8.31
C GLY A 193 4.10 11.21 -9.36
N SER A 194 3.64 12.16 -10.18
CA SER A 194 4.48 12.85 -11.17
C SER A 194 4.85 14.24 -10.68
N PRO A 195 6.06 14.74 -11.00
CA PRO A 195 6.44 16.13 -10.75
C PRO A 195 5.42 17.09 -11.36
N ALA A 196 5.05 18.11 -10.61
CA ALA A 196 4.04 19.08 -11.00
C ALA A 196 4.40 20.49 -10.53
N THR A 197 3.65 21.47 -11.00
CA THR A 197 3.74 22.86 -10.59
C THR A 197 2.39 23.34 -10.02
N ALA A 198 2.35 24.50 -9.42
CA ALA A 198 1.10 25.10 -8.94
C ALA A 198 0.06 25.28 -10.05
N ALA A 199 0.49 25.48 -11.31
CA ALA A 199 -0.39 25.63 -12.45
C ALA A 199 -1.12 24.33 -12.86
N ASP A 200 -0.59 23.17 -12.46
CA ASP A 200 -1.18 21.87 -12.77
C ASP A 200 -2.29 21.48 -11.77
N LEU A 201 -2.43 22.26 -10.69
CA LEU A 201 -3.41 21.98 -9.64
C LEU A 201 -4.79 22.49 -10.04
N LYS A 202 -5.80 21.69 -9.77
CA LYS A 202 -7.19 21.95 -10.13
C LYS A 202 -8.08 21.96 -8.89
N ARG A 203 -9.24 22.57 -9.02
CA ARG A 203 -10.27 22.52 -7.99
C ARG A 203 -10.56 21.08 -7.57
N TYR A 204 -10.69 20.86 -6.27
CA TYR A 204 -10.89 19.58 -5.60
C TYR A 204 -9.67 18.64 -5.57
N ASP A 205 -8.51 19.05 -6.07
CA ASP A 205 -7.28 18.35 -5.77
C ASP A 205 -7.01 18.46 -4.25
N VAL A 206 -6.45 17.41 -3.68
CA VAL A 206 -6.11 17.33 -2.27
C VAL A 206 -4.60 17.34 -2.10
N ALA A 207 -4.10 18.30 -1.35
CA ALA A 207 -2.68 18.46 -1.04
C ALA A 207 -2.37 18.07 0.41
N THR A 208 -1.33 17.29 0.61
CA THR A 208 -0.71 16.97 1.91
C THR A 208 0.78 17.29 1.87
N TYR A 209 1.42 17.45 3.02
CA TYR A 209 2.85 17.77 3.08
C TYR A 209 3.65 16.61 3.66
N ALA A 210 4.69 16.21 2.94
CA ALA A 210 5.68 15.23 3.36
C ALA A 210 6.95 15.95 3.82
N SER A 211 7.08 16.17 5.12
CA SER A 211 8.20 16.95 5.71
C SER A 211 9.57 16.34 5.43
N ALA A 212 9.67 15.03 5.41
CA ALA A 212 10.91 14.30 5.17
C ALA A 212 11.53 14.57 3.79
N THR A 213 10.72 14.94 2.81
CA THR A 213 11.16 15.21 1.43
C THR A 213 10.92 16.65 1.00
N ASN A 214 10.42 17.48 1.93
CA ASN A 214 9.99 18.86 1.66
C ASN A 214 9.09 18.93 0.40
N SER A 215 8.04 18.11 0.36
CA SER A 215 7.21 17.94 -0.84
C SER A 215 5.72 18.06 -0.51
N ILE A 216 5.00 18.75 -1.36
CA ILE A 216 3.54 18.73 -1.41
C ILE A 216 3.12 17.55 -2.30
N ILE A 217 2.34 16.66 -1.72
CA ILE A 217 1.78 15.48 -2.40
C ILE A 217 0.33 15.78 -2.73
N VAL A 218 0.00 15.76 -4.01
CA VAL A 218 -1.33 16.11 -4.49
C VAL A 218 -1.99 14.89 -5.13
N SER A 219 -3.23 14.64 -4.70
CA SER A 219 -4.12 13.62 -5.27
C SER A 219 -5.34 14.30 -5.89
N ASP A 220 -5.74 13.88 -7.07
CA ASP A 220 -7.01 14.25 -7.67
C ASP A 220 -8.12 13.20 -7.48
N THR A 221 -7.89 12.24 -6.57
CA THR A 221 -8.77 11.12 -6.33
C THR A 221 -10.11 11.56 -5.77
N ARG A 222 -11.17 11.33 -6.54
CA ARG A 222 -12.56 11.60 -6.18
C ARG A 222 -13.39 10.34 -6.39
N VAL A 223 -14.04 9.89 -5.34
CA VAL A 223 -14.78 8.61 -5.34
C VAL A 223 -16.24 8.86 -5.02
N SER A 224 -17.11 8.53 -5.97
CA SER A 224 -18.55 8.51 -5.73
C SER A 224 -18.92 7.24 -4.98
N VAL A 225 -19.46 7.38 -3.77
CA VAL A 225 -19.77 6.27 -2.88
C VAL A 225 -21.15 6.44 -2.24
N TYR A 226 -21.72 5.34 -1.77
CA TYR A 226 -22.87 5.36 -0.88
C TYR A 226 -22.36 5.43 0.57
N TYR A 227 -22.73 6.47 1.30
CA TYR A 227 -22.34 6.72 2.69
C TYR A 227 -23.26 5.92 3.61
N GLU A 228 -22.78 4.83 4.19
CA GLU A 228 -23.60 3.95 5.03
C GLU A 228 -23.68 4.42 6.47
N ASP A 229 -22.52 4.67 7.09
CA ASP A 229 -22.41 4.97 8.52
C ASP A 229 -21.14 5.74 8.84
N CYS A 230 -21.01 6.22 10.07
CA CYS A 230 -19.82 6.91 10.58
C CYS A 230 -19.64 6.70 12.09
N LYS A 231 -18.40 6.83 12.54
CA LYS A 231 -18.02 6.75 13.95
C LYS A 231 -17.13 7.94 14.33
N PRO A 232 -17.26 8.49 15.53
CA PRO A 232 -18.24 8.17 16.57
C PRO A 232 -19.65 8.74 16.29
N SER A 233 -19.76 9.82 15.48
CA SER A 233 -21.05 10.45 15.16
C SER A 233 -20.99 11.25 13.86
N PRO A 234 -22.14 11.53 13.21
CA PRO A 234 -22.19 12.35 11.99
C PRO A 234 -21.69 13.79 12.18
N SER A 235 -21.76 14.33 13.38
CA SER A 235 -21.26 15.69 13.67
C SER A 235 -19.75 15.77 13.85
N SER A 236 -19.10 14.64 14.12
CA SER A 236 -17.64 14.56 14.29
C SER A 236 -17.12 13.18 13.87
N PRO A 237 -17.21 12.84 12.59
CA PRO A 237 -16.78 11.53 12.11
C PRO A 237 -15.24 11.43 12.13
N ALA A 238 -14.71 10.36 12.73
CA ALA A 238 -13.32 9.97 12.65
C ALA A 238 -13.10 8.87 11.61
N THR A 239 -14.15 8.07 11.36
CA THR A 239 -14.23 7.10 10.27
C THR A 239 -15.60 7.14 9.63
N ILE A 240 -15.65 6.83 8.34
CA ILE A 240 -16.91 6.60 7.62
C ILE A 240 -16.91 5.20 7.03
N THR A 241 -18.08 4.61 6.95
CA THR A 241 -18.33 3.33 6.27
C THR A 241 -19.03 3.62 4.94
N VAL A 242 -18.51 3.06 3.87
CA VAL A 242 -19.10 3.16 2.53
C VAL A 242 -19.62 1.81 2.06
N LEU A 243 -20.41 1.80 0.99
CA LEU A 243 -21.02 0.58 0.45
C LEU A 243 -20.01 -0.54 0.31
N GLY A 244 -20.37 -1.71 0.85
CA GLY A 244 -19.49 -2.87 0.97
C GLY A 244 -18.76 -2.97 2.30
N GLY A 245 -19.12 -2.15 3.30
CA GLY A 245 -18.57 -2.20 4.65
C GLY A 245 -17.12 -1.69 4.75
N LYS A 246 -16.63 -0.98 3.73
CA LYS A 246 -15.28 -0.41 3.76
C LYS A 246 -15.24 0.80 4.68
N GLU A 247 -14.39 0.74 5.71
CA GLU A 247 -14.10 1.88 6.58
C GLU A 247 -12.96 2.73 6.00
N LEU A 248 -13.14 4.05 6.01
CA LEU A 248 -12.17 5.05 5.59
C LEU A 248 -11.91 6.03 6.74
N ASN A 249 -10.64 6.35 6.97
CA ASN A 249 -10.25 7.35 7.97
C ASN A 249 -10.60 8.75 7.49
N VAL A 250 -11.08 9.57 8.40
CA VAL A 250 -11.50 10.96 8.15
C VAL A 250 -10.50 11.92 8.78
N LEU A 251 -9.93 12.80 7.96
CA LEU A 251 -9.09 13.88 8.47
C LEU A 251 -9.93 15.02 9.04
N PRO A 252 -9.39 15.80 10.00
CA PRO A 252 -10.13 16.91 10.61
C PRO A 252 -10.73 17.90 9.61
N THR A 253 -10.08 18.11 8.47
CA THR A 253 -10.55 18.99 7.39
C THR A 253 -11.85 18.53 6.74
N ALA A 254 -12.18 17.24 6.80
CA ALA A 254 -13.39 16.68 6.20
C ALA A 254 -14.63 16.82 7.11
N VAL A 255 -14.43 17.06 8.40
CA VAL A 255 -15.53 17.01 9.39
C VAL A 255 -16.65 17.99 9.05
N ASP A 256 -16.31 19.23 8.69
CA ASP A 256 -17.31 20.25 8.33
C ASP A 256 -18.14 19.86 7.10
N SER A 257 -17.52 19.32 6.06
CA SER A 257 -18.24 18.90 4.85
C SER A 257 -19.07 17.64 5.09
N LEU A 258 -18.54 16.65 5.79
CA LEU A 258 -19.25 15.42 6.12
C LEU A 258 -20.43 15.64 7.07
N SER A 259 -20.30 16.55 8.05
CA SER A 259 -21.39 16.84 8.99
C SER A 259 -22.66 17.42 8.34
N LYS A 260 -22.52 18.01 7.16
CA LYS A 260 -23.62 18.53 6.33
C LYS A 260 -24.31 17.45 5.49
N LEU A 261 -23.65 16.30 5.34
CA LEU A 261 -24.13 15.16 4.58
C LEU A 261 -24.62 14.09 5.57
N LYS A 262 -25.69 13.38 5.19
CA LYS A 262 -26.27 12.36 6.07
C LYS A 262 -25.96 10.96 5.56
N PRO A 263 -25.69 9.98 6.46
CA PRO A 263 -25.70 8.57 6.07
C PRO A 263 -27.00 8.21 5.33
N GLY A 264 -26.92 7.23 4.43
CA GLY A 264 -28.01 6.82 3.57
C GLY A 264 -28.07 7.57 2.23
N LYS A 265 -27.03 8.32 1.85
CA LYS A 265 -26.98 9.07 0.59
C LYS A 265 -25.70 8.77 -0.19
N GLN A 266 -25.78 8.99 -1.50
CA GLN A 266 -24.62 9.01 -2.37
C GLN A 266 -23.88 10.35 -2.21
N ILE A 267 -22.57 10.28 -2.02
CA ILE A 267 -21.67 11.42 -1.86
C ILE A 267 -20.42 11.23 -2.71
N VAL A 268 -19.65 12.29 -2.90
CA VAL A 268 -18.32 12.23 -3.51
C VAL A 268 -17.29 12.53 -2.44
N LEU A 269 -16.36 11.62 -2.24
CA LEU A 269 -15.24 11.77 -1.32
C LEU A 269 -14.02 12.35 -2.06
N LEU A 270 -13.33 13.28 -1.40
CA LEU A 270 -12.04 13.82 -1.81
C LEU A 270 -10.98 13.14 -0.96
N LEU A 271 -10.06 12.41 -1.59
CA LEU A 271 -9.11 11.56 -0.89
C LEU A 271 -7.67 12.05 -1.04
N THR A 272 -6.90 11.86 0.03
CA THR A 272 -5.43 11.96 -0.03
C THR A 272 -4.86 10.86 -0.92
N ALA A 273 -3.57 10.94 -1.24
CA ALA A 273 -2.87 9.91 -2.00
C ALA A 273 -2.85 8.54 -1.29
N ASP A 274 -2.96 8.50 0.03
CA ASP A 274 -3.05 7.30 0.86
C ASP A 274 -4.49 6.88 1.22
N GLY A 275 -5.49 7.55 0.63
CA GLY A 275 -6.89 7.15 0.71
C GLY A 275 -7.65 7.63 1.96
N GLN A 276 -7.14 8.63 2.68
CA GLN A 276 -7.87 9.26 3.78
C GLN A 276 -8.85 10.32 3.27
N VAL A 277 -9.97 10.48 3.93
CA VAL A 277 -11.02 11.44 3.53
C VAL A 277 -10.65 12.84 4.02
N VAL A 278 -10.50 13.78 3.09
CA VAL A 278 -10.17 15.20 3.36
C VAL A 278 -11.39 16.09 3.23
N GLY A 279 -12.36 15.69 2.42
CA GLY A 279 -13.60 16.41 2.22
C GLY A 279 -14.63 15.53 1.55
N ALA A 280 -15.86 16.01 1.53
CA ALA A 280 -16.97 15.37 0.86
C ALA A 280 -17.88 16.40 0.20
N GLU A 281 -18.44 16.01 -0.94
CA GLU A 281 -19.37 16.82 -1.73
C GLU A 281 -20.66 16.06 -1.98
N ASP A 282 -21.76 16.79 -2.19
CA ASP A 282 -23.02 16.18 -2.62
C ASP A 282 -22.84 15.55 -4.01
N ALA A 283 -23.43 14.37 -4.22
CA ALA A 283 -23.35 13.66 -5.51
C ALA A 283 -23.91 14.48 -6.70
N ASN A 284 -24.79 15.44 -6.44
CA ASN A 284 -25.33 16.33 -7.46
C ASN A 284 -24.36 17.45 -7.85
N ASN A 285 -23.25 17.62 -7.11
CA ASN A 285 -22.22 18.60 -7.49
C ASN A 285 -21.43 18.09 -8.69
N THR A 286 -21.85 18.47 -9.88
CA THR A 286 -21.21 18.02 -11.13
C THR A 286 -19.75 18.44 -11.26
N GLY A 287 -19.33 19.51 -10.56
CA GLY A 287 -17.93 19.97 -10.54
C GLY A 287 -17.00 19.07 -9.75
N ALA A 288 -17.55 18.30 -8.80
CA ALA A 288 -16.80 17.38 -7.94
C ALA A 288 -16.97 15.91 -8.35
N ARG A 289 -17.43 15.61 -9.55
CA ARG A 289 -17.66 14.23 -10.00
C ARG A 289 -16.49 13.31 -9.69
N GLY A 290 -16.82 12.11 -9.21
CA GLY A 290 -15.86 11.04 -9.03
C GLY A 290 -15.13 10.71 -10.34
N ASN A 291 -13.83 10.52 -10.25
CA ASN A 291 -12.96 10.16 -11.38
C ASN A 291 -12.36 8.76 -11.20
N ALA A 292 -12.77 8.03 -10.16
CA ALA A 292 -12.37 6.66 -9.96
C ALA A 292 -13.14 5.71 -10.90
N MET A 293 -12.44 4.75 -11.47
CA MET A 293 -13.02 3.64 -12.23
C MET A 293 -13.06 2.39 -11.35
N ALA A 294 -14.20 1.73 -11.28
CA ALA A 294 -14.30 0.43 -10.64
C ALA A 294 -13.76 -0.65 -11.59
N VAL A 295 -12.86 -1.48 -11.08
CA VAL A 295 -12.38 -2.69 -11.76
C VAL A 295 -12.77 -3.87 -10.90
N VAL A 296 -13.50 -4.82 -11.48
CA VAL A 296 -13.87 -6.07 -10.82
C VAL A 296 -12.94 -7.15 -11.32
N SER A 297 -12.22 -7.81 -10.40
CA SER A 297 -11.38 -8.95 -10.75
C SER A 297 -12.23 -10.18 -11.09
N GLU A 298 -11.65 -11.16 -11.78
CA GLU A 298 -12.30 -12.46 -12.03
C GLU A 298 -12.74 -13.19 -10.74
N LYS A 299 -12.22 -12.80 -9.60
CA LYS A 299 -12.58 -13.35 -8.28
C LYS A 299 -13.62 -12.51 -7.53
N GLY A 300 -14.18 -11.48 -8.17
CA GLY A 300 -15.14 -10.59 -7.55
C GLY A 300 -14.56 -9.51 -6.65
N ASP A 301 -13.23 -9.36 -6.55
CA ASP A 301 -12.65 -8.23 -5.81
C ASP A 301 -12.92 -6.93 -6.55
N VAL A 302 -13.51 -5.96 -5.89
CA VAL A 302 -13.78 -4.63 -6.45
C VAL A 302 -12.68 -3.67 -6.05
N GLN A 303 -12.02 -3.11 -7.04
CA GLN A 303 -10.96 -2.13 -6.88
C GLN A 303 -11.35 -0.82 -7.55
N LEU A 304 -11.09 0.29 -6.89
CA LEU A 304 -11.18 1.61 -7.51
C LEU A 304 -9.79 2.04 -7.98
N VAL A 305 -9.70 2.34 -9.26
CA VAL A 305 -8.48 2.87 -9.89
C VAL A 305 -8.67 4.36 -10.10
N CYS A 306 -7.83 5.16 -9.50
CA CYS A 306 -7.91 6.60 -9.60
C CYS A 306 -6.53 7.25 -9.44
N GLY A 307 -6.14 8.09 -10.38
CA GLY A 307 -4.89 8.85 -10.31
C GLY A 307 -3.63 8.01 -10.06
N GLY A 308 -3.62 6.74 -10.49
CA GLY A 308 -2.53 5.79 -10.20
C GLY A 308 -2.61 5.11 -8.81
N ALA A 309 -3.59 5.47 -7.99
CA ALA A 309 -3.87 4.78 -6.74
C ALA A 309 -4.88 3.65 -6.94
N LEU A 310 -4.68 2.55 -6.22
CA LEU A 310 -5.53 1.36 -6.22
C LEU A 310 -6.16 1.24 -4.84
N LEU A 311 -7.47 1.49 -4.76
CA LEU A 311 -8.25 1.33 -3.52
C LEU A 311 -9.05 0.03 -3.62
N ASN A 312 -8.71 -0.95 -2.80
CA ASN A 312 -9.52 -2.16 -2.68
C ASN A 312 -10.71 -1.87 -1.77
N ILE A 313 -11.92 -1.91 -2.32
CA ILE A 313 -13.17 -1.56 -1.61
C ILE A 313 -14.01 -2.77 -1.20
N GLY A 314 -13.57 -3.98 -1.51
CA GLY A 314 -14.25 -5.19 -1.06
C GLY A 314 -14.35 -6.28 -2.13
N THR A 315 -15.20 -7.26 -1.86
CA THR A 315 -15.61 -8.32 -2.79
C THR A 315 -17.06 -8.10 -3.17
N ALA A 316 -17.37 -8.27 -4.44
CA ALA A 316 -18.75 -8.25 -4.92
C ALA A 316 -19.47 -9.55 -4.52
#